data_c3a22c914f6d74a8acd09fe3b38306c4
#
_entry.id   c3a22c914f6d74a8acd09fe3b38306c4
#
_cell.length_a   1.000
_cell.length_b   1.000
_cell.length_c   1.000
_cell.angle_alpha   90.00
_cell.angle_beta   90.00
_cell.angle_gamma   90.00
#
_symmetry.space_group_name_H-M   'P 1'
#
loop_
_entity.id
_entity.type
_entity.pdbx_description
1 polymer ?
#
loop_
_entity_poly.entity_id
_entity_poly.type
_entity_poly.pdbx_seq_one_letter_code
_entity_poly.pdbx_strand_id
1 'polypeptide(L)'
;MPALCLCFSIHEPYQLRRYTVFDMGQSSVYEDDDRNCEAVLRASRLCYLPACEMLLKLVRRFEGAFVVSLCVSGTALDLFEQYAPEVTESLCALAATGCVEFVAETSAHSLAFLYSREEFDRQVKTQSARLKSLFG
;
A
#
# COMPACT_ATOMS: atom_id res chain seq x y z
N MET A 1 17.35 -28.07 -0.33
CA MET A 1 16.14 -27.92 0.50
C MET A 1 15.19 -27.01 -0.26
N PRO A 2 13.88 -27.26 -0.30
CA PRO A 2 12.92 -26.35 -0.88
C PRO A 2 12.87 -25.05 -0.07
N ALA A 3 12.78 -23.91 -0.75
CA ALA A 3 12.58 -22.59 -0.15
C ALA A 3 11.17 -22.09 -0.46
N LEU A 4 10.51 -21.44 0.49
CA LEU A 4 9.22 -20.79 0.33
C LEU A 4 9.42 -19.29 0.44
N CYS A 5 9.06 -18.56 -0.63
CA CYS A 5 9.06 -17.11 -0.62
C CYS A 5 7.62 -16.60 -0.46
N LEU A 6 7.39 -15.78 0.55
CA LEU A 6 6.11 -15.14 0.80
C LEU A 6 6.19 -13.66 0.39
N CYS A 7 5.31 -13.28 -0.53
CA CYS A 7 5.15 -11.89 -0.93
C CYS A 7 3.67 -11.51 -0.83
N PHE A 8 3.36 -10.47 -0.07
CA PHE A 8 2.00 -9.95 0.07
C PHE A 8 1.88 -8.61 -0.63
N SER A 9 0.80 -8.44 -1.37
CA SER A 9 0.46 -7.16 -2.01
C SER A 9 -0.64 -6.47 -1.22
N ILE A 10 -0.41 -5.21 -0.89
CA ILE A 10 -1.34 -4.32 -0.18
C ILE A 10 -1.75 -3.23 -1.16
N HIS A 11 -3.01 -3.24 -1.55
CA HIS A 11 -3.56 -2.27 -2.48
C HIS A 11 -4.98 -1.90 -2.08
N GLU A 12 -5.23 -0.59 -1.97
CA GLU A 12 -6.55 0.00 -1.79
C GLU A 12 -6.82 0.96 -2.95
N PRO A 13 -7.82 0.71 -3.79
CA PRO A 13 -8.21 1.61 -4.86
C PRO A 13 -9.08 2.73 -4.31
N TYR A 14 -8.96 3.92 -4.89
CA TYR A 14 -9.92 4.99 -4.63
C TYR A 14 -11.33 4.59 -5.06
N GLN A 15 -12.30 4.82 -4.20
CA GLN A 15 -13.73 4.71 -4.51
C GLN A 15 -14.15 5.99 -5.24
N LEU A 16 -14.75 5.81 -6.42
CA LEU A 16 -15.20 6.95 -7.22
C LEU A 16 -16.66 7.27 -6.93
N ARG A 17 -16.98 8.54 -6.85
CA ARG A 17 -18.35 9.02 -6.81
C ARG A 17 -19.02 8.86 -8.18
N ARG A 18 -20.34 8.89 -8.20
CA ARG A 18 -21.07 8.97 -9.45
C ARG A 18 -20.85 10.35 -10.07
N TYR A 19 -20.15 10.38 -11.19
CA TYR A 19 -19.86 11.59 -11.95
C TYR A 19 -20.69 11.61 -13.23
N THR A 20 -21.34 12.74 -13.51
CA THR A 20 -22.23 12.90 -14.67
C THR A 20 -21.75 14.02 -15.59
N VAL A 21 -22.33 14.11 -16.78
CA VAL A 21 -22.02 15.20 -17.72
C VAL A 21 -22.30 16.59 -17.12
N PHE A 22 -23.22 16.70 -16.16
CA PHE A 22 -23.55 17.96 -15.50
C PHE A 22 -22.52 18.40 -14.47
N ASP A 23 -21.66 17.50 -14.04
CA ASP A 23 -20.54 17.79 -13.12
C ASP A 23 -19.33 18.35 -13.86
N MET A 24 -19.29 18.22 -15.19
CA MET A 24 -18.17 18.67 -16.01
C MET A 24 -18.02 20.19 -15.93
N GLY A 25 -16.81 20.65 -15.57
CA GLY A 25 -16.50 22.08 -15.41
C GLY A 25 -17.00 22.70 -14.10
N GLN A 26 -17.76 21.97 -13.26
CA GLN A 26 -18.21 22.44 -11.96
C GLN A 26 -17.41 21.82 -10.81
N SER A 27 -16.96 20.58 -10.95
CA SER A 27 -16.18 19.88 -9.94
C SER A 27 -15.12 19.01 -10.59
N SER A 28 -13.91 19.05 -10.02
CA SER A 28 -12.80 18.14 -10.38
C SER A 28 -12.62 17.03 -9.36
N VAL A 29 -13.50 16.92 -8.35
CA VAL A 29 -13.45 15.88 -7.33
C VAL A 29 -14.13 14.63 -7.86
N TYR A 30 -13.37 13.59 -8.10
CA TYR A 30 -13.84 12.31 -8.62
C TYR A 30 -13.99 11.24 -7.55
N GLU A 31 -13.26 11.38 -6.44
CA GLU A 31 -13.27 10.44 -5.34
C GLU A 31 -14.49 10.66 -4.43
N ASP A 32 -14.89 9.57 -3.77
CA ASP A 32 -15.94 9.54 -2.76
C ASP A 32 -15.27 9.36 -1.39
N ASP A 33 -15.03 10.47 -0.68
CA ASP A 33 -14.28 10.47 0.58
C ASP A 33 -14.94 9.62 1.66
N ASP A 34 -16.27 9.65 1.76
CA ASP A 34 -17.00 8.87 2.77
C ASP A 34 -16.83 7.37 2.53
N ARG A 35 -16.94 6.94 1.27
CA ARG A 35 -16.74 5.54 0.90
C ARG A 35 -15.28 5.11 1.01
N ASN A 36 -14.32 5.97 0.68
CA ASN A 36 -12.90 5.73 0.89
C ASN A 36 -12.60 5.53 2.38
N CYS A 37 -13.09 6.44 3.23
CA CYS A 37 -12.92 6.35 4.67
C CYS A 37 -13.51 5.03 5.23
N GLU A 38 -14.76 4.71 4.87
CA GLU A 38 -15.42 3.47 5.33
C GLU A 38 -14.66 2.22 4.89
N ALA A 39 -14.27 2.14 3.61
CA ALA A 39 -13.54 1.01 3.05
C ALA A 39 -12.19 0.80 3.74
N VAL A 40 -11.40 1.87 3.86
CA VAL A 40 -10.07 1.82 4.47
C VAL A 40 -10.14 1.45 5.96
N LEU A 41 -11.02 2.08 6.73
CA LEU A 41 -11.19 1.77 8.16
C LEU A 41 -11.63 0.32 8.38
N ARG A 42 -12.52 -0.18 7.53
CA ARG A 42 -12.97 -1.57 7.57
C ARG A 42 -11.83 -2.53 7.24
N ALA A 43 -11.10 -2.29 6.14
CA ALA A 43 -9.98 -3.13 5.72
C ALA A 43 -8.84 -3.10 6.76
N SER A 44 -8.56 -1.94 7.34
CA SER A 44 -7.55 -1.78 8.39
C SER A 44 -7.85 -2.65 9.60
N ARG A 45 -9.07 -2.61 10.11
CA ARG A 45 -9.48 -3.37 11.30
C ARG A 45 -9.56 -4.87 11.06
N LEU A 46 -10.05 -5.29 9.88
CA LEU A 46 -10.30 -6.71 9.61
C LEU A 46 -9.12 -7.44 8.98
N CYS A 47 -8.21 -6.72 8.33
CA CYS A 47 -7.14 -7.30 7.55
C CYS A 47 -5.76 -6.73 7.92
N TYR A 48 -5.50 -5.45 7.69
CA TYR A 48 -4.13 -4.93 7.73
C TYR A 48 -3.50 -4.94 9.11
N LEU A 49 -4.19 -4.43 10.12
CA LEU A 49 -3.66 -4.41 11.49
C LEU A 49 -3.47 -5.82 12.07
N PRO A 50 -4.45 -6.74 11.95
CA PRO A 50 -4.26 -8.14 12.39
C PRO A 50 -3.13 -8.86 11.64
N ALA A 51 -2.99 -8.62 10.32
CA ALA A 51 -1.92 -9.21 9.53
C ALA A 51 -0.54 -8.69 9.96
N CYS A 52 -0.39 -7.39 10.12
CA CYS A 52 0.86 -6.79 10.62
C CYS A 52 1.22 -7.33 12.00
N GLU A 53 0.26 -7.42 12.93
CA GLU A 53 0.48 -7.99 14.24
C GLU A 53 0.93 -9.46 14.19
N MET A 54 0.29 -10.25 13.34
CA MET A 54 0.66 -11.65 13.12
C MET A 54 2.09 -11.76 12.55
N LEU A 55 2.42 -10.97 11.55
CA LEU A 55 3.78 -10.97 10.96
C LEU A 55 4.84 -10.56 11.98
N LEU A 56 4.57 -9.53 12.80
CA LEU A 56 5.47 -9.12 13.89
C LEU A 56 5.69 -10.25 14.90
N LYS A 57 4.65 -10.99 15.27
CA LYS A 57 4.76 -12.16 16.16
C LYS A 57 5.61 -13.26 15.54
N LEU A 58 5.44 -13.53 14.23
CA LEU A 58 6.24 -14.54 13.52
C LEU A 58 7.71 -14.15 13.42
N VAL A 59 8.00 -12.90 13.02
CA VAL A 59 9.38 -12.40 12.97
C VAL A 59 10.09 -12.53 14.32
N ARG A 60 9.41 -12.13 15.40
CA ARG A 60 9.97 -12.24 16.76
C ARG A 60 10.16 -13.67 17.21
N ARG A 61 9.17 -14.55 16.91
CA ARG A 61 9.21 -15.96 17.29
C ARG A 61 10.36 -16.74 16.64
N PHE A 62 10.68 -16.40 15.39
CA PHE A 62 11.69 -17.11 14.60
C PHE A 62 13.04 -16.38 14.55
N GLU A 63 13.23 -15.33 15.36
CA GLU A 63 14.52 -14.66 15.58
C GLU A 63 15.27 -14.31 14.27
N GLY A 64 14.53 -13.81 13.27
CA GLY A 64 15.09 -13.43 11.97
C GLY A 64 15.19 -14.57 10.94
N ALA A 65 14.82 -15.80 11.27
CA ALA A 65 14.75 -16.89 10.30
C ALA A 65 13.49 -16.79 9.42
N PHE A 66 12.48 -16.03 9.84
CA PHE A 66 11.29 -15.73 9.05
C PHE A 66 11.43 -14.35 8.42
N VAL A 67 11.48 -14.33 7.09
CA VAL A 67 11.52 -13.11 6.29
C VAL A 67 10.35 -13.08 5.31
N VAL A 68 9.86 -11.90 4.98
CA VAL A 68 8.70 -11.71 4.10
C VAL A 68 8.88 -10.47 3.23
N SER A 69 8.34 -10.49 2.02
CA SER A 69 8.30 -9.32 1.14
C SER A 69 6.88 -8.73 1.14
N LEU A 70 6.81 -7.41 1.26
CA LEU A 70 5.57 -6.63 1.16
C LEU A 70 5.65 -5.69 -0.04
N CYS A 71 4.57 -5.66 -0.81
CA CYS A 71 4.36 -4.70 -1.89
C CYS A 71 3.21 -3.80 -1.48
N VAL A 72 3.43 -2.50 -1.40
CA VAL A 72 2.40 -1.54 -0.97
C VAL A 72 2.26 -0.47 -2.04
N SER A 73 1.04 -0.31 -2.58
CA SER A 73 0.78 0.70 -3.61
C SER A 73 0.81 2.12 -3.05
N GLY A 74 1.11 3.09 -3.91
CA GLY A 74 1.08 4.50 -3.53
C GLY A 74 -0.31 4.95 -3.11
N THR A 75 -1.35 4.49 -3.83
CA THR A 75 -2.75 4.78 -3.49
C THR A 75 -3.14 4.25 -2.10
N ALA A 76 -2.69 3.04 -1.74
CA ALA A 76 -2.92 2.52 -0.39
C ALA A 76 -2.23 3.37 0.68
N LEU A 77 -0.98 3.80 0.44
CA LEU A 77 -0.27 4.68 1.37
C LEU A 77 -0.97 6.03 1.53
N ASP A 78 -1.48 6.63 0.44
CA ASP A 78 -2.23 7.89 0.50
C ASP A 78 -3.47 7.75 1.38
N LEU A 79 -4.23 6.68 1.16
CA LEU A 79 -5.45 6.40 1.91
C LEU A 79 -5.17 6.05 3.38
N PHE A 80 -4.07 5.36 3.67
CA PHE A 80 -3.67 5.08 5.06
C PHE A 80 -3.24 6.36 5.78
N GLU A 81 -2.44 7.22 5.15
CA GLU A 81 -2.06 8.50 5.73
C GLU A 81 -3.28 9.37 6.07
N GLN A 82 -4.32 9.31 5.24
CA GLN A 82 -5.53 10.12 5.41
C GLN A 82 -6.50 9.54 6.44
N TYR A 83 -6.73 8.22 6.44
CA TYR A 83 -7.84 7.61 7.19
C TYR A 83 -7.42 6.58 8.25
N ALA A 84 -6.24 5.99 8.14
CA ALA A 84 -5.78 4.91 9.01
C ALA A 84 -4.27 4.94 9.24
N PRO A 85 -3.70 6.02 9.81
CA PRO A 85 -2.25 6.19 9.97
C PRO A 85 -1.61 5.07 10.80
N GLU A 86 -2.37 4.43 11.68
CA GLU A 86 -1.93 3.28 12.48
C GLU A 86 -1.48 2.07 11.63
N VAL A 87 -1.98 1.94 10.39
CA VAL A 87 -1.51 0.91 9.46
C VAL A 87 -0.08 1.24 9.01
N THR A 88 0.18 2.49 8.64
CA THR A 88 1.52 2.94 8.25
C THR A 88 2.52 2.78 9.41
N GLU A 89 2.12 3.12 10.64
CA GLU A 89 2.94 2.89 11.84
C GLU A 89 3.27 1.41 12.05
N SER A 90 2.28 0.53 11.83
CA SER A 90 2.48 -0.93 11.93
C SER A 90 3.43 -1.46 10.85
N LEU A 91 3.36 -0.92 9.62
CA LEU A 91 4.30 -1.24 8.54
C LEU A 91 5.72 -0.73 8.86
N CYS A 92 5.86 0.46 9.44
CA CYS A 92 7.15 0.97 9.92
C CYS A 92 7.74 0.08 11.02
N ALA A 93 6.91 -0.40 11.94
CA ALA A 93 7.35 -1.33 12.97
C ALA A 93 7.84 -2.67 12.40
N LEU A 94 7.20 -3.15 11.32
CA LEU A 94 7.67 -4.32 10.56
C LEU A 94 9.00 -4.04 9.86
N ALA A 95 9.14 -2.89 9.19
CA ALA A 95 10.40 -2.47 8.53
C ALA A 95 11.57 -2.43 9.53
N ALA A 96 11.34 -1.88 10.72
CA ALA A 96 12.35 -1.77 11.77
C ALA A 96 12.90 -3.11 12.27
N THR A 97 12.21 -4.23 11.99
CA THR A 97 12.72 -5.57 12.34
C THR A 97 13.88 -6.04 11.47
N GLY A 98 14.06 -5.45 10.28
CA GLY A 98 15.02 -5.90 9.25
C GLY A 98 14.67 -7.25 8.60
N CYS A 99 13.49 -7.81 8.89
CA CYS A 99 13.02 -9.09 8.35
C CYS A 99 11.92 -8.93 7.29
N VAL A 100 11.60 -7.70 6.93
CA VAL A 100 10.60 -7.38 5.90
C VAL A 100 11.24 -6.56 4.81
N GLU A 101 11.13 -7.06 3.57
CA GLU A 101 11.56 -6.35 2.38
C GLU A 101 10.37 -5.65 1.73
N PHE A 102 10.49 -4.36 1.48
CA PHE A 102 9.47 -3.60 0.74
C PHE A 102 9.83 -3.56 -0.75
N VAL A 103 8.97 -4.18 -1.55
CA VAL A 103 9.13 -4.26 -3.01
C VAL A 103 8.37 -3.12 -3.67
N ALA A 104 9.06 -2.36 -4.52
CA ALA A 104 8.43 -1.27 -5.26
C ALA A 104 7.59 -1.80 -6.43
N GLU A 105 6.44 -1.18 -6.62
CA GLU A 105 5.56 -1.34 -7.78
C GLU A 105 5.27 0.04 -8.42
N THR A 106 4.35 0.11 -9.37
CA THR A 106 3.85 1.40 -9.87
C THR A 106 3.03 2.10 -8.78
N SER A 107 3.25 3.40 -8.57
CA SER A 107 2.59 4.15 -7.49
C SER A 107 1.06 4.06 -7.53
N ALA A 108 0.49 4.04 -8.73
CA ALA A 108 -0.95 3.92 -8.95
C ALA A 108 -1.44 2.47 -9.16
N HIS A 109 -0.60 1.46 -8.89
CA HIS A 109 -0.89 0.04 -9.17
C HIS A 109 -1.36 -0.18 -10.62
N SER A 110 -0.72 0.48 -11.56
CA SER A 110 -1.15 0.59 -12.96
C SER A 110 -0.35 -0.30 -13.92
N LEU A 111 -0.98 -0.60 -15.06
CA LEU A 111 -0.34 -1.28 -16.19
C LEU A 111 0.28 -0.27 -17.17
N ALA A 112 0.87 0.82 -16.66
CA ALA A 112 1.43 1.91 -17.46
C ALA A 112 2.47 1.42 -18.50
N PHE A 113 3.20 0.34 -18.21
CA PHE A 113 4.19 -0.24 -19.12
C PHE A 113 3.62 -0.66 -20.48
N LEU A 114 2.30 -0.94 -20.56
CA LEU A 114 1.64 -1.31 -21.81
C LEU A 114 1.48 -0.12 -22.77
N TYR A 115 1.48 1.10 -22.25
CA TYR A 115 1.15 2.30 -23.00
C TYR A 115 2.28 3.33 -23.05
N SER A 116 3.02 3.48 -21.95
CA SER A 116 4.08 4.47 -21.81
C SER A 116 5.15 4.00 -20.85
N ARG A 117 6.33 3.70 -21.40
CA ARG A 117 7.49 3.35 -20.59
C ARG A 117 7.94 4.50 -19.68
N GLU A 118 7.85 5.73 -20.18
CA GLU A 118 8.20 6.93 -19.42
C GLU A 118 7.32 7.08 -18.16
N GLU A 119 6.00 6.89 -18.32
CA GLU A 119 5.05 6.93 -17.21
C GLU A 119 5.28 5.78 -16.22
N PHE A 120 5.56 4.58 -16.72
CA PHE A 120 5.94 3.45 -15.87
C PHE A 120 7.18 3.77 -15.05
N ASP A 121 8.26 4.24 -15.68
CA ASP A 121 9.51 4.58 -15.01
C ASP A 121 9.29 5.70 -13.97
N ARG A 122 8.44 6.69 -14.28
CA ARG A 122 8.07 7.77 -13.36
C ARG A 122 7.37 7.21 -12.11
N GLN A 123 6.36 6.36 -12.30
CA GLN A 123 5.61 5.78 -11.18
C GLN A 123 6.50 4.91 -10.29
N VAL A 124 7.33 4.05 -10.88
CA VAL A 124 8.24 3.18 -10.12
C VAL A 124 9.26 4.02 -9.33
N LYS A 125 9.84 5.06 -9.93
CA LYS A 125 10.78 5.96 -9.25
C LYS A 125 10.11 6.70 -8.08
N THR A 126 8.91 7.22 -8.30
CA THR A 126 8.14 7.90 -7.25
C THR A 126 7.87 6.97 -6.08
N GLN A 127 7.39 5.75 -6.37
CA GLN A 127 7.08 4.77 -5.34
C GLN A 127 8.32 4.30 -4.59
N SER A 128 9.41 4.02 -5.30
CA SER A 128 10.67 3.61 -4.68
C SER A 128 11.22 4.69 -3.73
N ALA A 129 11.15 5.96 -4.13
CA ALA A 129 11.57 7.07 -3.28
C ALA A 129 10.70 7.19 -2.02
N ARG A 130 9.38 7.00 -2.16
CA ARG A 130 8.43 7.04 -1.02
C ARG A 130 8.67 5.88 -0.05
N LEU A 131 8.79 4.66 -0.56
CA LEU A 131 9.07 3.49 0.29
C LEU A 131 10.38 3.65 1.05
N LYS A 132 11.43 4.14 0.36
CA LYS A 132 12.71 4.42 1.00
C LYS A 132 12.63 5.52 2.07
N SER A 133 11.77 6.52 1.88
CA SER A 133 11.57 7.58 2.88
C SER A 133 10.81 7.08 4.11
N LEU A 134 9.85 6.15 3.93
CA LEU A 134 9.01 5.65 5.02
C LEU A 134 9.63 4.48 5.78
N PHE A 135 10.29 3.59 5.05
CA PHE A 135 10.72 2.28 5.58
C PHE A 135 12.24 2.05 5.57
N GLY A 136 13.03 2.92 4.94
CA GLY A 136 14.49 2.86 4.90
C GLY A 136 15.06 2.30 3.61
#